data_98c80bee6527d75d8d38873154945978
#
_entry.id   98c80bee6527d75d8d38873154945978
#
_cell.length_a   1.000
_cell.length_b   1.000
_cell.length_c   1.000
_cell.angle_alpha   90.00
_cell.angle_beta   90.00
_cell.angle_gamma   90.00
#
_symmetry.space_group_name_H-M   'P 1'
#
loop_
_entity.id
_entity.type
_entity.pdbx_description
1 polymer ?
#
loop_
_entity_poly.entity_id
_entity_poly.type
_entity_poly.pdbx_seq_one_letter_code
_entity_poly.pdbx_strand_id
1 'polypeptide(L)'
;MVESTPHAWRAADEYLSDLLVGHDPDLEKALEAQRAAGMPDIEVAPVAGKLLNLLVRISGARRVLEIGTLGGYSTIWMARAVGEQGRVVTIEAEQDNADIARASIDAAGVGDRVEIRVGRGEDVLPTLVGGFDLVFIDADKESNTLYLEWAARLGHPGTVIVLDNVGRDGEIVNDATDDTKVIGTREGLRMLAEDPRFDATALQTVGVKGWDGIAVALVV
;
A
#
# COMPACT_ATOMS: atom_id res chain seq x y z
N MET A 1 10.84 27.00 18.73
CA MET A 1 10.88 25.88 17.76
C MET A 1 10.14 24.71 18.35
N VAL A 2 9.29 24.03 17.58
CA VAL A 2 8.66 22.79 18.02
C VAL A 2 9.72 21.69 17.94
N GLU A 3 9.90 20.93 19.03
CA GLU A 3 10.80 19.78 19.01
C GLU A 3 10.21 18.66 18.15
N SER A 4 11.07 17.92 17.44
CA SER A 4 10.69 16.76 16.64
C SER A 4 10.40 15.57 17.56
N THR A 5 9.15 15.38 17.91
CA THR A 5 8.67 14.33 18.81
C THR A 5 7.51 13.58 18.16
N PRO A 6 7.21 12.34 18.57
CA PRO A 6 6.05 11.60 18.09
C PRO A 6 4.73 12.36 18.24
N HIS A 7 4.59 13.17 19.29
CA HIS A 7 3.43 14.04 19.48
C HIS A 7 3.37 15.15 18.40
N ALA A 8 4.50 15.79 18.11
CA ALA A 8 4.57 16.83 17.07
C ALA A 8 4.34 16.24 15.67
N TRP A 9 4.81 15.02 15.40
CA TRP A 9 4.57 14.32 14.12
C TRP A 9 3.08 14.05 13.92
N ARG A 10 2.41 13.52 14.96
CA ARG A 10 0.96 13.26 14.95
C ARG A 10 0.17 14.55 14.69
N ALA A 11 0.46 15.61 15.44
CA ALA A 11 -0.24 16.88 15.28
C ALA A 11 -0.04 17.50 13.88
N ALA A 12 1.17 17.38 13.31
CA ALA A 12 1.44 17.84 11.95
C ALA A 12 0.68 17.00 10.90
N ASP A 13 0.63 15.69 11.07
CA ASP A 13 -0.06 14.79 10.16
C ASP A 13 -1.58 14.97 10.20
N GLU A 14 -2.15 15.18 11.41
CA GLU A 14 -3.56 15.54 11.59
C GLU A 14 -3.88 16.86 10.87
N TYR A 15 -3.05 17.89 11.07
CA TYR A 15 -3.21 19.17 10.38
C TYR A 15 -3.16 19.04 8.85
N LEU A 16 -2.22 18.26 8.33
CA LEU A 16 -2.10 18.03 6.89
C LEU A 16 -3.27 17.21 6.35
N SER A 17 -3.75 16.23 7.11
CA SER A 17 -4.93 15.44 6.77
C SER A 17 -6.18 16.31 6.69
N ASP A 18 -6.41 17.15 7.69
CA ASP A 18 -7.56 18.06 7.72
C ASP A 18 -7.54 19.05 6.55
N LEU A 19 -6.34 19.57 6.22
CA LEU A 19 -6.19 20.60 5.19
C LEU A 19 -6.25 20.05 3.76
N LEU A 20 -5.61 18.88 3.49
CA LEU A 20 -5.35 18.37 2.14
C LEU A 20 -6.20 17.16 1.76
N VAL A 21 -6.63 16.39 2.74
CA VAL A 21 -7.48 15.20 2.54
C VAL A 21 -8.93 15.52 2.85
N GLY A 22 -9.19 16.14 4.01
CA GLY A 22 -10.51 16.49 4.49
C GLY A 22 -11.30 15.27 4.99
N HIS A 23 -12.56 15.52 5.30
CA HIS A 23 -13.50 14.51 5.77
C HIS A 23 -14.07 13.71 4.60
N ASP A 24 -14.01 12.39 4.66
CA ASP A 24 -14.55 11.47 3.65
C ASP A 24 -15.41 10.40 4.33
N PRO A 25 -16.74 10.53 4.28
CA PRO A 25 -17.66 9.62 4.99
C PRO A 25 -17.55 8.15 4.59
N ASP A 26 -17.17 7.86 3.35
CA ASP A 26 -17.08 6.47 2.89
C ASP A 26 -15.80 5.81 3.42
N LEU A 27 -14.69 6.54 3.44
CA LEU A 27 -13.44 6.08 4.03
C LEU A 27 -13.56 5.89 5.54
N GLU A 28 -14.28 6.79 6.21
CA GLU A 28 -14.53 6.66 7.65
C GLU A 28 -15.39 5.43 7.97
N LYS A 29 -16.46 5.18 7.18
CA LYS A 29 -17.26 3.97 7.31
C LYS A 29 -16.44 2.69 7.07
N ALA A 30 -15.50 2.71 6.12
CA ALA A 30 -14.60 1.58 5.90
C ALA A 30 -13.74 1.30 7.14
N LEU A 31 -13.19 2.34 7.78
CA LEU A 31 -12.43 2.21 9.03
C LEU A 31 -13.32 1.75 10.20
N GLU A 32 -14.56 2.25 10.30
CA GLU A 32 -15.51 1.81 11.31
C GLU A 32 -15.86 0.32 11.14
N ALA A 33 -16.10 -0.13 9.92
CA ALA A 33 -16.37 -1.53 9.61
C ALA A 33 -15.16 -2.44 9.95
N GLN A 34 -13.94 -2.00 9.61
CA GLN A 34 -12.70 -2.68 9.98
C GLN A 34 -12.58 -2.86 11.50
N ARG A 35 -12.77 -1.78 12.28
CA ARG A 35 -12.72 -1.82 13.76
C ARG A 35 -13.81 -2.68 14.35
N ALA A 36 -15.04 -2.57 13.83
CA ALA A 36 -16.17 -3.37 14.29
C ALA A 36 -15.96 -4.87 14.08
N ALA A 37 -15.22 -5.25 13.04
CA ALA A 37 -14.81 -6.63 12.78
C ALA A 37 -13.60 -7.10 13.61
N GLY A 38 -13.03 -6.22 14.44
CA GLY A 38 -11.86 -6.55 15.27
C GLY A 38 -10.55 -6.67 14.50
N MET A 39 -10.51 -6.13 13.30
CA MET A 39 -9.27 -6.09 12.49
C MET A 39 -8.27 -5.09 13.10
N PRO A 40 -6.95 -5.30 12.89
CA PRO A 40 -5.95 -4.38 13.42
C PRO A 40 -5.99 -3.01 12.74
N ASP A 41 -5.66 -1.94 13.47
CA ASP A 41 -5.55 -0.56 12.97
C ASP A 41 -4.19 -0.35 12.25
N ILE A 42 -3.97 -1.08 11.15
CA ILE A 42 -2.72 -1.06 10.38
C ILE A 42 -2.91 -0.54 8.95
N GLU A 43 -4.07 -0.04 8.61
CA GLU A 43 -4.31 0.63 7.33
C GLU A 43 -3.39 1.85 7.14
N VAL A 44 -3.17 2.25 5.91
CA VAL A 44 -2.36 3.45 5.59
C VAL A 44 -2.98 4.72 6.19
N ALA A 45 -2.13 5.67 6.60
CA ALA A 45 -2.60 6.99 7.06
C ALA A 45 -3.36 7.73 5.94
N PRO A 46 -4.31 8.65 6.28
CA PRO A 46 -5.08 9.38 5.26
C PRO A 46 -4.22 10.08 4.22
N VAL A 47 -3.13 10.72 4.63
CA VAL A 47 -2.17 11.38 3.71
C VAL A 47 -1.46 10.38 2.80
N ALA A 48 -1.16 9.18 3.30
CA ALA A 48 -0.55 8.11 2.48
C ALA A 48 -1.57 7.53 1.48
N GLY A 49 -2.82 7.31 1.89
CA GLY A 49 -3.91 6.94 0.97
C GLY A 49 -4.11 7.98 -0.13
N LYS A 50 -4.06 9.28 0.23
CA LYS A 50 -4.10 10.37 -0.74
C LYS A 50 -2.89 10.36 -1.68
N LEU A 51 -1.69 10.05 -1.18
CA LEU A 51 -0.50 9.90 -2.00
C LEU A 51 -0.67 8.77 -3.02
N LEU A 52 -1.18 7.60 -2.61
CA LEU A 52 -1.49 6.49 -3.54
C LEU A 52 -2.45 6.93 -4.64
N ASN A 53 -3.53 7.65 -4.28
CA ASN A 53 -4.46 8.22 -5.25
C ASN A 53 -3.75 9.15 -6.25
N LEU A 54 -2.86 10.01 -5.77
CA LEU A 54 -2.11 10.93 -6.62
C LEU A 54 -1.12 10.18 -7.52
N LEU A 55 -0.41 9.17 -7.02
CA LEU A 55 0.52 8.35 -7.81
C LEU A 55 -0.20 7.63 -8.95
N VAL A 56 -1.37 7.03 -8.70
CA VAL A 56 -2.21 6.44 -9.74
C VAL A 56 -2.57 7.46 -10.82
N ARG A 57 -2.94 8.69 -10.43
CA ARG A 57 -3.32 9.76 -11.37
C ARG A 57 -2.12 10.36 -12.11
N ILE A 58 -0.99 10.55 -11.45
CA ILE A 58 0.25 11.11 -12.03
C ILE A 58 0.84 10.15 -13.06
N SER A 59 0.87 8.83 -12.75
CA SER A 59 1.34 7.81 -13.69
C SER A 59 0.33 7.53 -14.82
N GLY A 60 -0.92 7.97 -14.68
CA GLY A 60 -1.99 7.64 -15.62
C GLY A 60 -2.42 6.17 -15.54
N ALA A 61 -2.13 5.50 -14.42
CA ALA A 61 -2.40 4.08 -14.22
C ALA A 61 -3.89 3.76 -14.34
N ARG A 62 -4.21 2.74 -15.12
CA ARG A 62 -5.56 2.20 -15.30
C ARG A 62 -5.71 0.79 -14.74
N ARG A 63 -4.64 0.03 -14.66
CA ARG A 63 -4.61 -1.29 -14.03
C ARG A 63 -3.67 -1.26 -12.83
N VAL A 64 -4.24 -1.40 -11.65
CA VAL A 64 -3.51 -1.39 -10.38
C VAL A 64 -3.56 -2.77 -9.76
N LEU A 65 -2.43 -3.26 -9.27
CA LEU A 65 -2.33 -4.43 -8.41
C LEU A 65 -2.04 -3.97 -6.99
N GLU A 66 -2.80 -4.47 -6.03
CA GLU A 66 -2.55 -4.29 -4.61
C GLU A 66 -2.29 -5.65 -3.98
N ILE A 67 -1.26 -5.74 -3.14
CA ILE A 67 -0.92 -6.94 -2.37
C ILE A 67 -1.07 -6.58 -0.89
N GLY A 68 -2.13 -7.09 -0.26
CA GLY A 68 -2.63 -6.70 1.06
C GLY A 68 -3.81 -5.74 0.96
N THR A 69 -5.03 -6.23 1.26
CA THR A 69 -6.28 -5.48 1.15
C THR A 69 -6.76 -4.96 2.50
N LEU A 70 -6.63 -5.79 3.53
CA LEU A 70 -7.20 -5.56 4.86
C LEU A 70 -8.70 -5.20 4.74
N GLY A 71 -9.15 -4.06 5.30
CA GLY A 71 -10.52 -3.55 5.21
C GLY A 71 -10.86 -2.78 3.92
N GLY A 72 -9.93 -2.70 2.94
CA GLY A 72 -10.16 -2.05 1.65
C GLY A 72 -9.90 -0.55 1.62
N TYR A 73 -9.31 0.04 2.66
CA TYR A 73 -9.11 1.48 2.76
C TYR A 73 -8.22 2.04 1.63
N SER A 74 -7.03 1.51 1.43
CA SER A 74 -6.12 1.86 0.32
C SER A 74 -6.72 1.52 -1.04
N THR A 75 -7.42 0.39 -1.12
CA THR A 75 -8.14 -0.06 -2.32
C THR A 75 -9.13 0.99 -2.80
N ILE A 76 -9.94 1.57 -1.90
CA ILE A 76 -10.90 2.64 -2.23
C ILE A 76 -10.20 3.87 -2.80
N TRP A 77 -9.06 4.30 -2.21
CA TRP A 77 -8.27 5.42 -2.71
C TRP A 77 -7.80 5.20 -4.15
N MET A 78 -7.28 4.01 -4.44
CA MET A 78 -6.77 3.67 -5.77
C MET A 78 -7.91 3.44 -6.77
N ALA A 79 -9.01 2.80 -6.36
CA ALA A 79 -10.17 2.56 -7.21
C ALA A 79 -10.87 3.86 -7.65
N ARG A 80 -10.87 4.89 -6.81
CA ARG A 80 -11.34 6.23 -7.19
C ARG A 80 -10.41 6.90 -8.20
N ALA A 81 -9.10 6.62 -8.10
CA ALA A 81 -8.08 7.23 -8.94
C ALA A 81 -7.98 6.66 -10.35
N VAL A 82 -8.19 5.36 -10.53
CA VAL A 82 -8.11 4.70 -11.85
C VAL A 82 -9.23 5.13 -12.81
N GLY A 83 -10.31 5.75 -12.29
CA GLY A 83 -11.45 6.20 -13.08
C GLY A 83 -12.38 5.04 -13.49
N GLU A 84 -13.45 5.37 -14.24
CA GLU A 84 -14.53 4.42 -14.57
C GLU A 84 -14.07 3.22 -15.41
N GLN A 85 -13.09 3.42 -16.28
CA GLN A 85 -12.56 2.37 -17.16
C GLN A 85 -11.35 1.62 -16.57
N GLY A 86 -10.85 2.09 -15.43
CA GLY A 86 -9.73 1.45 -14.76
C GLY A 86 -10.17 0.28 -13.88
N ARG A 87 -9.19 -0.50 -13.43
CA ARG A 87 -9.40 -1.68 -12.58
C ARG A 87 -8.32 -1.76 -11.51
N VAL A 88 -8.73 -2.16 -10.33
CA VAL A 88 -7.85 -2.56 -9.23
C VAL A 88 -8.05 -4.04 -8.99
N VAL A 89 -6.97 -4.81 -9.02
CA VAL A 89 -6.94 -6.18 -8.51
C VAL A 89 -6.25 -6.13 -7.17
N THR A 90 -6.91 -6.59 -6.12
CA THR A 90 -6.33 -6.63 -4.77
C THR A 90 -6.32 -8.05 -4.23
N ILE A 91 -5.26 -8.42 -3.53
CA ILE A 91 -5.04 -9.76 -2.98
C ILE A 91 -5.17 -9.68 -1.46
N GLU A 92 -6.02 -10.55 -0.89
CA GLU A 92 -6.22 -10.68 0.55
C GLU A 92 -6.09 -12.15 0.96
N ALA A 93 -5.27 -12.41 1.96
CA ALA A 93 -5.05 -13.80 2.40
C ALA A 93 -6.25 -14.37 3.16
N GLU A 94 -6.96 -13.52 3.92
CA GLU A 94 -8.01 -13.93 4.82
C GLU A 94 -9.40 -13.65 4.23
N GLN A 95 -10.25 -14.68 4.13
CA GLN A 95 -11.60 -14.54 3.58
C GLN A 95 -12.46 -13.54 4.36
N ASP A 96 -12.38 -13.55 5.68
CA ASP A 96 -13.17 -12.64 6.54
C ASP A 96 -12.79 -11.17 6.29
N ASN A 97 -11.50 -10.88 6.09
CA ASN A 97 -11.03 -9.54 5.71
C ASN A 97 -11.55 -9.15 4.32
N ALA A 98 -11.47 -10.06 3.36
CA ALA A 98 -11.95 -9.84 2.00
C ALA A 98 -13.46 -9.52 1.95
N ASP A 99 -14.26 -10.17 2.79
CA ASP A 99 -15.70 -9.93 2.88
C ASP A 99 -16.00 -8.52 3.44
N ILE A 100 -15.27 -8.08 4.46
CA ILE A 100 -15.35 -6.72 5.01
C ILE A 100 -14.90 -5.69 3.96
N ALA A 101 -13.76 -5.94 3.31
CA ALA A 101 -13.26 -5.07 2.24
C ALA A 101 -14.27 -4.95 1.10
N ARG A 102 -14.89 -6.06 0.68
CA ARG A 102 -15.92 -6.06 -0.38
C ARG A 102 -17.09 -5.15 -0.01
N ALA A 103 -17.61 -5.29 1.22
CA ALA A 103 -18.69 -4.45 1.70
C ALA A 103 -18.32 -2.96 1.74
N SER A 104 -17.13 -2.63 2.22
CA SER A 104 -16.61 -1.26 2.28
C SER A 104 -16.43 -0.64 0.89
N ILE A 105 -15.85 -1.39 -0.04
CA ILE A 105 -15.60 -0.98 -1.42
C ILE A 105 -16.91 -0.75 -2.19
N ASP A 106 -17.90 -1.63 -1.98
CA ASP A 106 -19.23 -1.48 -2.59
C ASP A 106 -19.97 -0.27 -2.03
N ALA A 107 -19.91 -0.07 -0.71
CA ALA A 107 -20.51 1.10 -0.04
C ALA A 107 -19.88 2.42 -0.49
N ALA A 108 -18.58 2.43 -0.83
CA ALA A 108 -17.88 3.58 -1.39
C ALA A 108 -18.18 3.82 -2.89
N GLY A 109 -19.02 3.01 -3.52
CA GLY A 109 -19.45 3.17 -4.92
C GLY A 109 -18.36 2.89 -5.96
N VAL A 110 -17.35 2.10 -5.63
CA VAL A 110 -16.25 1.74 -6.53
C VAL A 110 -16.14 0.23 -6.78
N GLY A 111 -17.13 -0.54 -6.33
CA GLY A 111 -17.14 -2.00 -6.41
C GLY A 111 -16.97 -2.58 -7.79
N ASP A 112 -17.53 -1.92 -8.79
CA ASP A 112 -17.44 -2.29 -10.21
C ASP A 112 -16.01 -2.21 -10.80
N ARG A 113 -15.10 -1.52 -10.10
CA ARG A 113 -13.70 -1.33 -10.52
C ARG A 113 -12.73 -2.24 -9.79
N VAL A 114 -13.19 -2.98 -8.76
CA VAL A 114 -12.32 -3.75 -7.86
C VAL A 114 -12.62 -5.23 -7.94
N GLU A 115 -11.58 -5.99 -8.22
CA GLU A 115 -11.55 -7.44 -8.12
C GLU A 115 -10.71 -7.85 -6.91
N ILE A 116 -11.35 -8.51 -5.92
CA ILE A 116 -10.64 -9.09 -4.77
C ILE A 116 -10.31 -10.54 -5.09
N ARG A 117 -9.05 -10.90 -4.95
CA ARG A 117 -8.54 -12.27 -5.06
C ARG A 117 -8.18 -12.76 -3.66
N VAL A 118 -8.91 -13.78 -3.19
CA VAL A 118 -8.65 -14.36 -1.87
C VAL A 118 -7.60 -15.46 -2.00
N GLY A 119 -6.59 -15.38 -1.17
CA GLY A 119 -5.48 -16.32 -1.09
C GLY A 119 -4.15 -15.61 -0.78
N ARG A 120 -3.14 -16.41 -0.47
CA ARG A 120 -1.80 -15.87 -0.23
C ARG A 120 -1.21 -15.32 -1.53
N GLY A 121 -0.39 -14.28 -1.42
CA GLY A 121 0.23 -13.67 -2.60
C GLY A 121 1.01 -14.67 -3.45
N GLU A 122 1.74 -15.59 -2.82
CA GLU A 122 2.49 -16.66 -3.49
C GLU A 122 1.64 -17.58 -4.38
N ASP A 123 0.39 -17.80 -3.99
CA ASP A 123 -0.55 -18.67 -4.73
C ASP A 123 -1.34 -17.90 -5.80
N VAL A 124 -1.69 -16.64 -5.53
CA VAL A 124 -2.56 -15.84 -6.40
C VAL A 124 -1.77 -15.17 -7.52
N LEU A 125 -0.59 -14.58 -7.23
CA LEU A 125 0.21 -13.84 -8.21
C LEU A 125 0.51 -14.64 -9.49
N PRO A 126 0.84 -15.97 -9.42
CA PRO A 126 1.07 -16.78 -10.62
C PRO A 126 -0.15 -16.94 -11.53
N THR A 127 -1.35 -16.67 -11.02
CA THR A 127 -2.61 -16.83 -11.76
C THR A 127 -3.04 -15.56 -12.48
N LEU A 128 -2.39 -14.42 -12.20
CA LEU A 128 -2.77 -13.12 -12.75
C LEU A 128 -2.22 -12.92 -14.16
N VAL A 129 -3.00 -12.19 -14.96
CA VAL A 129 -2.56 -11.70 -16.27
C VAL A 129 -1.89 -10.34 -16.09
N GLY A 130 -0.69 -10.17 -16.62
CA GLY A 130 0.11 -8.95 -16.53
C GLY A 130 -0.51 -7.72 -17.21
N GLY A 131 0.27 -6.64 -17.26
CA GLY A 131 -0.12 -5.34 -17.80
C GLY A 131 -0.63 -4.39 -16.71
N PHE A 132 -0.08 -4.49 -15.50
CA PHE A 132 -0.34 -3.53 -14.41
C PHE A 132 0.54 -2.29 -14.60
N ASP A 133 -0.07 -1.12 -14.41
CA ASP A 133 0.59 0.18 -14.52
C ASP A 133 1.15 0.66 -13.17
N LEU A 134 0.53 0.19 -12.07
CA LEU A 134 0.99 0.44 -10.71
C LEU A 134 0.79 -0.80 -9.85
N VAL A 135 1.78 -1.09 -9.00
CA VAL A 135 1.73 -2.17 -8.01
C VAL A 135 1.97 -1.57 -6.62
N PHE A 136 1.02 -1.73 -5.71
CA PHE A 136 1.16 -1.38 -4.29
C PHE A 136 1.36 -2.63 -3.47
N ILE A 137 2.43 -2.67 -2.66
CA ILE A 137 2.84 -3.82 -1.86
C ILE A 137 2.77 -3.42 -0.39
N ASP A 138 1.77 -3.94 0.33
CA ASP A 138 1.55 -3.73 1.76
C ASP A 138 1.00 -5.00 2.43
N ALA A 139 1.74 -6.09 2.31
CA ALA A 139 1.44 -7.38 2.92
C ALA A 139 2.57 -7.81 3.89
N ASP A 140 2.75 -9.11 4.07
CA ASP A 140 3.83 -9.67 4.88
C ASP A 140 5.20 -9.29 4.31
N LYS A 141 6.04 -8.71 5.16
CA LYS A 141 7.30 -8.10 4.73
C LYS A 141 8.38 -9.14 4.39
N GLU A 142 8.26 -10.33 4.94
CA GLU A 142 9.10 -11.49 4.64
C GLU A 142 9.03 -11.91 3.16
N SER A 143 7.91 -11.61 2.50
CA SER A 143 7.68 -11.94 1.09
C SER A 143 7.99 -10.78 0.12
N ASN A 144 8.56 -9.67 0.57
CA ASN A 144 8.79 -8.49 -0.27
C ASN A 144 9.57 -8.80 -1.55
N THR A 145 10.60 -9.65 -1.49
CA THR A 145 11.36 -10.04 -2.69
C THR A 145 10.52 -10.82 -3.71
N LEU A 146 9.64 -11.70 -3.23
CA LEU A 146 8.68 -12.42 -4.06
C LEU A 146 7.71 -11.44 -4.73
N TYR A 147 7.19 -10.48 -3.96
CA TYR A 147 6.23 -9.49 -4.46
C TYR A 147 6.85 -8.57 -5.50
N LEU A 148 8.09 -8.13 -5.30
CA LEU A 148 8.85 -7.33 -6.27
C LEU A 148 9.14 -8.10 -7.55
N GLU A 149 9.52 -9.39 -7.45
CA GLU A 149 9.71 -10.25 -8.62
C GLU A 149 8.43 -10.36 -9.46
N TRP A 150 7.27 -10.56 -8.80
CA TRP A 150 6.00 -10.59 -9.50
C TRP A 150 5.56 -9.22 -10.03
N ALA A 151 5.85 -8.13 -9.31
CA ALA A 151 5.58 -6.78 -9.79
C ALA A 151 6.31 -6.50 -11.12
N ALA A 152 7.60 -6.90 -11.22
CA ALA A 152 8.34 -6.79 -12.46
C ALA A 152 7.79 -7.67 -13.60
N ARG A 153 7.33 -8.89 -13.27
CA ARG A 153 6.78 -9.82 -14.28
C ARG A 153 5.38 -9.44 -14.77
N LEU A 154 4.54 -8.94 -13.87
CA LEU A 154 3.15 -8.57 -14.15
C LEU A 154 3.02 -7.12 -14.64
N GLY A 155 4.04 -6.31 -14.45
CA GLY A 155 4.16 -4.95 -14.96
C GLY A 155 4.71 -4.89 -16.38
N HIS A 156 5.20 -3.72 -16.73
CA HIS A 156 5.88 -3.40 -17.99
C HIS A 156 6.85 -2.22 -17.74
N PRO A 157 7.75 -1.87 -18.66
CA PRO A 157 8.55 -0.66 -18.52
C PRO A 157 7.67 0.57 -18.26
N GLY A 158 7.98 1.31 -17.18
CA GLY A 158 7.20 2.44 -16.68
C GLY A 158 6.18 2.09 -15.61
N THR A 159 5.98 0.81 -15.26
CA THR A 159 5.14 0.43 -14.11
C THR A 159 5.70 1.02 -12.83
N VAL A 160 4.85 1.71 -12.08
CA VAL A 160 5.19 2.26 -10.75
C VAL A 160 5.00 1.19 -9.70
N ILE A 161 6.00 0.98 -8.85
CA ILE A 161 5.90 0.12 -7.67
C ILE A 161 5.97 1.00 -6.42
N VAL A 162 5.06 0.77 -5.48
CA VAL A 162 5.08 1.39 -4.16
C VAL A 162 5.17 0.28 -3.12
N LEU A 163 6.25 0.29 -2.33
CA LEU A 163 6.49 -0.65 -1.25
C LEU A 163 6.35 0.08 0.08
N ASP A 164 5.41 -0.34 0.92
CA ASP A 164 5.15 0.29 2.21
C ASP A 164 5.96 -0.31 3.35
N ASN A 165 6.09 0.47 4.42
CA ASN A 165 6.77 0.14 5.69
C ASN A 165 8.26 -0.19 5.55
N VAL A 166 8.99 0.63 4.80
CA VAL A 166 10.42 0.42 4.58
C VAL A 166 11.32 1.01 5.68
N GLY A 167 10.78 1.83 6.59
CA GLY A 167 11.51 2.45 7.70
C GLY A 167 11.55 1.60 8.97
N ARG A 168 10.45 0.89 9.29
CA ARG A 168 10.32 -0.02 10.43
C ARG A 168 10.74 0.60 11.77
N ASP A 169 10.23 1.80 12.09
CA ASP A 169 10.61 2.56 13.30
C ASP A 169 12.13 2.78 13.46
N GLY A 170 12.85 2.84 12.34
CA GLY A 170 14.31 2.96 12.29
C GLY A 170 15.05 1.63 12.43
N GLU A 171 14.39 0.51 12.72
CA GLU A 171 15.02 -0.81 12.83
C GLU A 171 15.68 -1.29 11.53
N ILE A 172 15.35 -0.64 10.41
CA ILE A 172 15.97 -0.96 9.11
C ILE A 172 17.49 -0.87 9.11
N VAL A 173 18.10 -0.09 10.01
CA VAL A 173 19.55 0.05 10.14
C VAL A 173 20.16 -0.77 11.28
N ASN A 174 19.35 -1.53 12.02
CA ASN A 174 19.81 -2.39 13.12
C ASN A 174 20.34 -3.72 12.59
N ASP A 175 21.63 -3.86 12.34
CA ASP A 175 22.24 -5.08 11.77
C ASP A 175 22.14 -6.31 12.68
N ALA A 176 21.84 -6.11 13.97
CA ALA A 176 21.70 -7.19 14.94
C ALA A 176 20.25 -7.68 15.12
N THR A 177 19.30 -7.15 14.35
CA THR A 177 17.89 -7.54 14.47
C THR A 177 17.66 -8.98 14.00
N ASP A 178 16.81 -9.70 14.72
CA ASP A 178 16.25 -11.01 14.35
C ASP A 178 14.78 -10.91 13.90
N ASP A 179 14.22 -9.69 13.81
CA ASP A 179 12.87 -9.47 13.28
C ASP A 179 12.83 -9.79 11.79
N THR A 180 12.11 -10.88 11.47
CA THR A 180 11.96 -11.37 10.08
C THR A 180 11.35 -10.34 9.15
N LYS A 181 10.48 -9.45 9.66
CA LYS A 181 9.87 -8.37 8.88
C LYS A 181 10.91 -7.32 8.49
N VAL A 182 11.81 -6.96 9.41
CA VAL A 182 12.92 -6.03 9.12
C VAL A 182 13.88 -6.66 8.11
N ILE A 183 14.20 -7.94 8.30
CA ILE A 183 15.07 -8.69 7.38
C ILE A 183 14.47 -8.72 5.97
N GLY A 184 13.21 -9.11 5.84
CA GLY A 184 12.51 -9.16 4.55
C GLY A 184 12.38 -7.79 3.89
N THR A 185 12.18 -6.72 4.69
CA THR A 185 12.19 -5.35 4.16
C THR A 185 13.56 -4.96 3.60
N ARG A 186 14.64 -5.30 4.29
CA ARG A 186 16.02 -5.06 3.79
C ARG A 186 16.31 -5.82 2.51
N GLU A 187 15.87 -7.07 2.43
CA GLU A 187 16.05 -7.90 1.23
C GLU A 187 15.29 -7.29 0.04
N GLY A 188 14.06 -6.83 0.26
CA GLY A 188 13.30 -6.09 -0.75
C GLY A 188 13.99 -4.82 -1.21
N LEU A 189 14.50 -4.00 -0.27
CA LEU A 189 15.25 -2.78 -0.61
C LEU A 189 16.56 -3.08 -1.36
N ARG A 190 17.28 -4.16 -0.99
CA ARG A 190 18.46 -4.60 -1.74
C ARG A 190 18.12 -5.02 -3.16
N MET A 191 17.04 -5.78 -3.33
CA MET A 191 16.55 -6.15 -4.66
C MET A 191 16.26 -4.92 -5.50
N LEU A 192 15.56 -3.91 -4.95
CA LEU A 192 15.31 -2.65 -5.65
C LEU A 192 16.58 -1.89 -6.04
N ALA A 193 17.66 -2.01 -5.24
CA ALA A 193 18.92 -1.32 -5.49
C ALA A 193 19.85 -2.06 -6.46
N GLU A 194 19.82 -3.39 -6.49
CA GLU A 194 20.80 -4.22 -7.20
C GLU A 194 20.24 -4.81 -8.50
N ASP A 195 18.93 -4.98 -8.61
CA ASP A 195 18.31 -5.55 -9.81
C ASP A 195 18.12 -4.46 -10.88
N PRO A 196 18.76 -4.61 -12.07
CA PRO A 196 18.68 -3.58 -13.11
C PRO A 196 17.29 -3.37 -13.70
N ARG A 197 16.31 -4.17 -13.34
CA ARG A 197 14.91 -3.97 -13.74
C ARG A 197 14.23 -2.84 -12.99
N PHE A 198 14.86 -2.29 -11.95
CA PHE A 198 14.25 -1.26 -11.10
C PHE A 198 15.10 0.02 -11.06
N ASP A 199 14.42 1.17 -11.13
CA ASP A 199 14.97 2.46 -10.75
C ASP A 199 14.17 2.96 -9.54
N ALA A 200 14.81 3.08 -8.37
CA ALA A 200 14.11 3.21 -7.10
C ALA A 200 14.68 4.27 -6.17
N THR A 201 13.82 4.78 -5.30
CA THR A 201 14.18 5.60 -4.14
C THR A 201 13.29 5.26 -2.95
N ALA A 202 13.67 5.70 -1.75
CA ALA A 202 12.85 5.57 -0.57
C ALA A 202 12.81 6.89 0.22
N LEU A 203 11.68 7.15 0.86
CA LEU A 203 11.44 8.31 1.73
C LEU A 203 11.02 7.82 3.11
N GLN A 204 11.61 8.39 4.15
CA GLN A 204 11.12 8.21 5.50
C GLN A 204 9.86 9.03 5.71
N THR A 205 8.90 8.47 6.44
CA THR A 205 7.65 9.12 6.83
C THR A 205 7.52 9.14 8.34
N VAL A 206 6.96 10.21 8.87
CA VAL A 206 6.59 10.34 10.28
C VAL A 206 5.17 10.88 10.35
N GLY A 207 4.34 10.38 11.28
CA GLY A 207 2.95 10.81 11.38
C GLY A 207 2.16 10.06 12.44
N VAL A 208 0.85 9.95 12.20
CA VAL A 208 -0.09 9.26 13.11
C VAL A 208 0.24 7.79 13.30
N LYS A 209 0.88 7.16 12.32
CA LYS A 209 1.29 5.74 12.36
C LYS A 209 2.73 5.53 12.87
N GLY A 210 3.41 6.59 13.32
CA GLY A 210 4.78 6.51 13.85
C GLY A 210 5.84 6.92 12.84
N TRP A 211 7.02 6.32 12.95
CA TRP A 211 8.16 6.51 12.04
C TRP A 211 8.31 5.30 11.13
N ASP A 212 8.10 5.52 9.87
CA ASP A 212 8.23 4.48 8.85
C ASP A 212 8.82 5.05 7.54
N GLY A 213 8.42 4.52 6.40
CA GLY A 213 8.83 4.98 5.08
C GLY A 213 8.13 4.23 3.97
N ILE A 214 8.24 4.79 2.78
CA ILE A 214 7.81 4.19 1.53
C ILE A 214 8.96 4.14 0.54
N ALA A 215 9.07 3.07 -0.23
CA ALA A 215 9.89 3.06 -1.43
C ALA A 215 9.01 3.20 -2.67
N VAL A 216 9.51 3.94 -3.65
CA VAL A 216 8.88 4.08 -4.97
C VAL A 216 9.90 3.66 -6.02
N ALA A 217 9.48 2.79 -6.92
CA ALA A 217 10.32 2.33 -8.01
C ALA A 217 9.58 2.35 -9.35
N LEU A 218 10.36 2.38 -10.42
CA LEU A 218 9.89 2.12 -11.78
C LEU A 218 10.47 0.80 -12.27
N VAL A 219 9.67 0.05 -13.00
CA VAL A 219 10.19 -1.03 -13.87
C VAL A 219 10.79 -0.37 -15.10
N VAL A 220 12.06 -0.65 -15.39
CA VAL A 220 12.82 -0.08 -16.51
C VAL A 220 12.98 -1.07 -17.65
#